data_c1a2c41e8837b2da9a1d864192b113f3
#
_entry.id   c1a2c41e8837b2da9a1d864192b113f3
#
_cell.length_a   1.000
_cell.length_b   1.000
_cell.length_c   1.000
_cell.angle_alpha   90.00
_cell.angle_beta   90.00
_cell.angle_gamma   90.00
#
_symmetry.space_group_name_H-M   'P 1'
#
loop_
_entity.id
_entity.type
_entity.pdbx_description
1 polymer ?
#
loop_
_entity_poly.entity_id
_entity_poly.type
_entity_poly.pdbx_seq_one_letter_code
_entity_poly.pdbx_strand_id
1 'polypeptide(L)'
;DNRNYSYLQSRDGHSLTDKLAKYILKKKKLKYTSYNWLSRGSDERQYCSPGVDLPVCSLMRTKHGLYKEYHTSLDKLGTVVTSQGLNGSFELYKSCISQIEKNLIPKTNIICEPQMGKRDLYPNISTKTSGMKTKSMMDILTFCDGHHSINDINTKVGISTNNIYKTIKLFERKKIISFID
;
A
#
# COMPACT_ATOMS: atom_id res chain seq x y z
N ASP A 1 -8.52 -22.14 -4.79
CA ASP A 1 -9.52 -22.19 -5.85
C ASP A 1 -9.61 -20.86 -6.62
N ASN A 2 -10.53 -20.74 -7.57
CA ASN A 2 -10.76 -19.54 -8.37
C ASN A 2 -12.14 -18.90 -8.15
N ARG A 3 -12.90 -19.33 -7.14
CA ARG A 3 -14.29 -18.91 -6.92
C ARG A 3 -14.41 -17.48 -6.41
N ASN A 4 -13.64 -17.11 -5.40
CA ASN A 4 -13.75 -15.80 -4.76
C ASN A 4 -12.41 -15.42 -4.10
N TYR A 5 -12.35 -14.19 -3.57
CA TYR A 5 -11.30 -13.78 -2.65
C TYR A 5 -11.87 -13.63 -1.25
N SER A 6 -11.02 -13.85 -0.27
CA SER A 6 -11.33 -13.66 1.15
C SER A 6 -10.31 -12.71 1.77
N TYR A 7 -10.80 -11.79 2.57
CA TYR A 7 -10.00 -10.90 3.39
C TYR A 7 -10.35 -11.15 4.87
N LEU A 8 -9.37 -11.50 5.65
CA LEU A 8 -9.48 -11.60 7.11
C LEU A 8 -8.63 -10.49 7.72
N GLN A 9 -9.28 -9.64 8.50
CA GLN A 9 -8.62 -8.47 9.09
C GLN A 9 -7.56 -8.87 10.13
N SER A 10 -6.61 -7.96 10.38
CA SER A 10 -5.71 -8.04 11.52
C SER A 10 -6.47 -7.93 12.83
N ARG A 11 -5.81 -8.16 13.96
CA ARG A 11 -6.42 -8.03 15.29
C ARG A 11 -7.01 -6.63 15.53
N ASP A 12 -6.32 -5.60 15.09
CA ASP A 12 -6.77 -4.20 15.16
C ASP A 12 -7.87 -3.87 14.13
N GLY A 13 -7.83 -4.50 12.95
CA GLY A 13 -8.77 -4.27 11.85
C GLY A 13 -8.58 -2.95 11.08
N HIS A 14 -7.66 -2.11 11.51
CA HIS A 14 -7.37 -0.79 10.92
C HIS A 14 -5.88 -0.56 10.63
N SER A 15 -5.06 -1.60 10.74
CA SER A 15 -3.63 -1.56 10.47
C SER A 15 -3.31 -1.10 9.04
N LEU A 16 -2.05 -0.78 8.78
CA LEU A 16 -1.57 -0.43 7.43
C LEU A 16 -1.88 -1.54 6.43
N THR A 17 -1.67 -2.80 6.82
CA THR A 17 -1.95 -3.96 5.97
C THR A 17 -3.43 -4.12 5.65
N ASP A 18 -4.33 -3.84 6.62
CA ASP A 18 -5.78 -3.82 6.40
C ASP A 18 -6.19 -2.76 5.38
N LYS A 19 -5.69 -1.54 5.55
CA LYS A 19 -5.95 -0.43 4.63
C LYS A 19 -5.47 -0.75 3.22
N LEU A 20 -4.26 -1.30 3.12
CA LEU A 20 -3.66 -1.71 1.86
C LEU A 20 -4.47 -2.82 1.16
N ALA A 21 -4.80 -3.88 1.88
CA ALA A 21 -5.56 -5.01 1.36
C ALA A 21 -6.91 -4.55 0.79
N LYS A 22 -7.67 -3.79 1.56
CA LYS A 22 -8.95 -3.21 1.13
C LYS A 22 -8.80 -2.29 -0.08
N TYR A 23 -7.77 -1.43 -0.09
CA TYR A 23 -7.47 -0.55 -1.21
C TYR A 23 -7.21 -1.31 -2.50
N ILE A 24 -6.35 -2.34 -2.47
CA ILE A 24 -6.00 -3.13 -3.66
C ILE A 24 -7.20 -3.95 -4.15
N LEU A 25 -7.95 -4.59 -3.26
CA LEU A 25 -9.16 -5.34 -3.62
C LEU A 25 -10.19 -4.44 -4.32
N LYS A 26 -10.41 -3.23 -3.79
CA LYS A 26 -11.30 -2.23 -4.40
C LYS A 26 -10.76 -1.72 -5.74
N LYS A 27 -9.48 -1.37 -5.82
CA LYS A 27 -8.82 -0.86 -7.05
C LYS A 27 -8.88 -1.88 -8.19
N LYS A 28 -8.69 -3.15 -7.89
CA LYS A 28 -8.80 -4.25 -8.87
C LYS A 28 -10.25 -4.68 -9.13
N LYS A 29 -11.24 -4.07 -8.46
CA LYS A 29 -12.67 -4.44 -8.55
C LYS A 29 -12.91 -5.93 -8.28
N LEU A 30 -12.14 -6.53 -7.39
CA LEU A 30 -12.27 -7.94 -7.03
C LEU A 30 -13.45 -8.14 -6.08
N LYS A 31 -14.28 -9.15 -6.35
CA LYS A 31 -15.29 -9.61 -5.38
C LYS A 31 -14.58 -10.38 -4.26
N TYR A 32 -14.89 -10.07 -3.02
CA TYR A 32 -14.32 -10.74 -1.86
C TYR A 32 -15.30 -10.79 -0.69
N THR A 33 -15.11 -11.77 0.17
CA THR A 33 -15.80 -11.89 1.46
C THR A 33 -14.88 -11.37 2.55
N SER A 34 -15.41 -10.54 3.43
CA SER A 34 -14.68 -9.98 4.56
C SER A 34 -14.98 -10.77 5.82
N TYR A 35 -13.94 -11.08 6.59
CA TYR A 35 -14.01 -11.79 7.86
C TYR A 35 -13.39 -10.93 8.97
N ASN A 36 -14.00 -10.95 10.14
CA ASN A 36 -13.46 -10.29 11.32
C ASN A 36 -12.34 -11.15 11.96
N TRP A 37 -11.62 -10.56 12.91
CA TRP A 37 -10.51 -11.23 13.61
C TRP A 37 -10.92 -12.52 14.33
N LEU A 38 -12.16 -12.64 14.83
CA LEU A 38 -12.62 -13.83 15.52
C LEU A 38 -12.75 -15.04 14.60
N SER A 39 -12.73 -14.85 13.29
CA SER A 39 -12.72 -15.90 12.27
C SER A 39 -11.33 -16.41 11.91
N ARG A 40 -10.28 -15.99 12.64
CA ARG A 40 -8.90 -16.43 12.46
C ARG A 40 -8.74 -17.94 12.68
N GLY A 41 -7.71 -18.54 12.11
CA GLY A 41 -7.50 -19.99 12.27
C GLY A 41 -6.14 -20.50 11.78
N SER A 42 -5.24 -19.61 11.36
CA SER A 42 -3.93 -19.95 10.86
C SER A 42 -2.83 -19.15 11.59
N ASP A 43 -1.72 -18.89 10.94
CA ASP A 43 -0.50 -18.29 11.52
C ASP A 43 -0.71 -16.87 12.03
N GLU A 44 -1.68 -16.14 11.50
CA GLU A 44 -2.04 -14.81 11.98
C GLU A 44 -2.34 -14.79 13.48
N ARG A 45 -2.79 -15.90 14.06
CA ARG A 45 -3.03 -16.04 15.51
C ARG A 45 -1.77 -15.79 16.33
N GLN A 46 -0.62 -16.26 15.84
CA GLN A 46 0.65 -16.08 16.51
C GLN A 46 1.20 -14.67 16.30
N TYR A 47 1.21 -14.21 15.05
CA TYR A 47 1.74 -12.89 14.69
C TYR A 47 0.98 -11.73 15.31
N CYS A 48 -0.34 -11.85 15.45
CA CYS A 48 -1.17 -10.81 16.06
C CYS A 48 -1.52 -11.11 17.54
N SER A 49 -0.80 -12.01 18.22
CA SER A 49 -1.04 -12.31 19.63
C SER A 49 -0.58 -11.15 20.53
N PRO A 50 -1.21 -10.97 21.71
CA PRO A 50 -0.78 -9.97 22.69
C PRO A 50 0.72 -10.10 23.02
N GLY A 51 1.44 -8.99 22.99
CA GLY A 51 2.88 -8.95 23.24
C GLY A 51 3.74 -9.02 21.96
N VAL A 52 3.23 -9.57 20.86
CA VAL A 52 3.84 -9.56 19.52
C VAL A 52 3.16 -8.53 18.63
N ASP A 53 1.88 -8.71 18.43
CA ASP A 53 0.92 -7.81 17.79
C ASP A 53 1.36 -7.18 16.46
N LEU A 54 1.91 -8.00 15.57
CA LEU A 54 2.24 -7.56 14.23
C LEU A 54 0.97 -7.27 13.43
N PRO A 55 0.99 -6.28 12.54
CA PRO A 55 -0.18 -5.88 11.74
C PRO A 55 -0.41 -6.84 10.57
N VAL A 56 -0.73 -8.11 10.86
CA VAL A 56 -0.93 -9.14 9.83
C VAL A 56 -2.41 -9.30 9.53
N CYS A 57 -2.80 -9.05 8.28
CA CYS A 57 -4.08 -9.47 7.72
C CYS A 57 -3.88 -10.61 6.72
N SER A 58 -4.92 -11.39 6.45
CA SER A 58 -4.83 -12.50 5.51
C SER A 58 -5.66 -12.26 4.25
N LEU A 59 -5.03 -12.47 3.10
CA LEU A 59 -5.68 -12.48 1.80
C LEU A 59 -5.66 -13.92 1.27
N MET A 60 -6.80 -14.45 0.93
CA MET A 60 -6.95 -15.85 0.51
C MET A 60 -7.87 -15.92 -0.71
N ARG A 61 -7.93 -17.09 -1.34
CA ARG A 61 -9.06 -17.44 -2.18
C ARG A 61 -10.23 -17.80 -1.27
N THR A 62 -10.85 -18.95 -1.36
CA THR A 62 -11.83 -19.34 -0.36
C THR A 62 -11.13 -19.53 0.99
N LYS A 63 -11.67 -18.92 2.05
CA LYS A 63 -11.12 -19.03 3.40
C LYS A 63 -11.04 -20.51 3.83
N HIS A 64 -9.94 -20.85 4.51
CA HIS A 64 -9.76 -22.17 5.12
C HIS A 64 -10.99 -22.58 5.96
N GLY A 65 -11.33 -23.85 5.94
CA GLY A 65 -12.49 -24.40 6.64
C GLY A 65 -13.85 -24.12 5.98
N LEU A 66 -13.90 -23.33 4.88
CA LEU A 66 -15.16 -23.00 4.18
C LEU A 66 -15.33 -23.73 2.84
N TYR A 67 -14.46 -24.67 2.52
CA TYR A 67 -14.62 -25.56 1.40
C TYR A 67 -14.42 -27.01 1.86
N LYS A 68 -15.22 -27.94 1.31
CA LYS A 68 -15.33 -29.31 1.78
C LYS A 68 -14.07 -30.14 1.59
N GLU A 69 -13.22 -29.76 0.66
CA GLU A 69 -11.96 -30.45 0.35
C GLU A 69 -10.84 -30.07 1.34
N TYR A 70 -11.04 -29.03 2.18
CA TYR A 70 -10.05 -28.55 3.13
C TYR A 70 -9.58 -29.67 4.08
N HIS A 71 -8.24 -29.81 4.21
CA HIS A 71 -7.59 -30.87 5.01
C HIS A 71 -7.96 -32.31 4.58
N THR A 72 -8.29 -32.50 3.32
CA THR A 72 -8.52 -33.83 2.75
C THR A 72 -7.57 -34.09 1.57
N SER A 73 -7.45 -35.35 1.13
CA SER A 73 -6.69 -35.74 -0.08
C SER A 73 -7.24 -35.13 -1.38
N LEU A 74 -8.44 -34.56 -1.33
CA LEU A 74 -9.08 -33.92 -2.47
C LEU A 74 -8.61 -32.45 -2.65
N ASP A 75 -7.95 -31.85 -1.66
CA ASP A 75 -7.34 -30.51 -1.75
C ASP A 75 -6.04 -30.60 -2.53
N LYS A 76 -6.13 -30.73 -3.83
CA LYS A 76 -5.00 -30.98 -4.74
C LYS A 76 -5.05 -30.14 -6.01
N LEU A 77 -3.94 -30.11 -6.70
CA LEU A 77 -3.81 -29.49 -8.02
C LEU A 77 -4.78 -30.08 -9.04
N GLY A 78 -5.33 -29.22 -9.89
CA GLY A 78 -6.28 -29.60 -10.95
C GLY A 78 -7.74 -29.71 -10.49
N THR A 79 -8.00 -29.78 -9.19
CA THR A 79 -9.36 -29.82 -8.63
C THR A 79 -9.67 -28.52 -7.87
N VAL A 80 -9.17 -28.38 -6.66
CA VAL A 80 -9.35 -27.19 -5.83
C VAL A 80 -8.31 -26.14 -6.17
N VAL A 81 -7.05 -26.51 -6.23
CA VAL A 81 -5.95 -25.62 -6.59
C VAL A 81 -5.81 -25.56 -8.11
N THR A 82 -6.26 -24.48 -8.71
CA THR A 82 -6.26 -24.25 -10.16
C THR A 82 -5.20 -23.24 -10.56
N SER A 83 -4.69 -23.33 -11.79
CA SER A 83 -3.75 -22.35 -12.36
C SER A 83 -4.32 -20.93 -12.32
N GLN A 84 -5.62 -20.77 -12.59
CA GLN A 84 -6.30 -19.49 -12.51
C GLN A 84 -6.35 -18.94 -11.06
N GLY A 85 -6.61 -19.82 -10.09
CA GLY A 85 -6.61 -19.46 -8.66
C GLY A 85 -5.23 -19.02 -8.20
N LEU A 86 -4.18 -19.76 -8.55
CA LEU A 86 -2.79 -19.43 -8.23
C LEU A 86 -2.36 -18.09 -8.86
N ASN A 87 -2.58 -17.93 -10.17
CA ASN A 87 -2.22 -16.69 -10.87
C ASN A 87 -2.97 -15.48 -10.30
N GLY A 88 -4.27 -15.63 -9.98
CA GLY A 88 -5.06 -14.58 -9.37
C GLY A 88 -4.50 -14.14 -8.01
N SER A 89 -4.08 -15.10 -7.17
CA SER A 89 -3.42 -14.82 -5.88
C SER A 89 -2.06 -14.16 -6.08
N PHE A 90 -1.25 -14.66 -7.00
CA PHE A 90 0.06 -14.08 -7.33
C PHE A 90 -0.05 -12.61 -7.74
N GLU A 91 -0.96 -12.29 -8.67
CA GLU A 91 -1.17 -10.92 -9.14
C GLU A 91 -1.74 -10.00 -8.05
N LEU A 92 -2.53 -10.55 -7.13
CA LEU A 92 -3.01 -9.79 -5.96
C LEU A 92 -1.85 -9.45 -5.02
N TYR A 93 -1.05 -10.42 -4.61
CA TYR A 93 0.10 -10.21 -3.71
C TYR A 93 1.17 -9.32 -4.35
N LYS A 94 1.51 -9.53 -5.62
CA LYS A 94 2.42 -8.66 -6.36
C LYS A 94 1.96 -7.20 -6.35
N SER A 95 0.65 -6.97 -6.47
CA SER A 95 0.09 -5.63 -6.41
C SER A 95 0.17 -5.03 -4.99
N CYS A 96 -0.02 -5.84 -3.96
CA CYS A 96 0.15 -5.40 -2.57
C CYS A 96 1.60 -5.00 -2.29
N ILE A 97 2.56 -5.85 -2.63
CA ILE A 97 4.00 -5.59 -2.45
C ILE A 97 4.41 -4.32 -3.21
N SER A 98 4.05 -4.24 -4.50
CA SER A 98 4.36 -3.03 -5.29
C SER A 98 3.74 -1.75 -4.74
N GLN A 99 2.60 -1.85 -4.06
CA GLN A 99 1.97 -0.70 -3.43
C GLN A 99 2.65 -0.32 -2.11
N ILE A 100 3.12 -1.30 -1.33
CA ILE A 100 3.94 -1.06 -0.12
C ILE A 100 5.23 -0.34 -0.51
N GLU A 101 5.96 -0.88 -1.48
CA GLU A 101 7.22 -0.29 -1.96
C GLU A 101 7.08 1.14 -2.48
N LYS A 102 5.90 1.50 -2.97
CA LYS A 102 5.60 2.85 -3.48
C LYS A 102 4.96 3.77 -2.45
N ASN A 103 4.46 3.23 -1.36
CA ASN A 103 3.75 4.00 -0.33
C ASN A 103 4.68 4.43 0.80
N LEU A 104 5.77 5.08 0.42
CA LEU A 104 6.78 5.60 1.34
C LEU A 104 6.21 6.76 2.18
N ILE A 105 6.74 6.93 3.38
CA ILE A 105 6.44 8.07 4.27
C ILE A 105 7.63 9.02 4.22
N PRO A 106 7.54 10.13 3.47
CA PRO A 106 8.62 11.10 3.37
C PRO A 106 8.65 12.03 4.58
N LYS A 107 9.85 12.36 5.04
CA LYS A 107 10.09 13.35 6.10
C LYS A 107 11.11 14.37 5.63
N THR A 108 10.78 15.66 5.78
CA THR A 108 11.73 16.72 5.46
C THR A 108 12.92 16.73 6.43
N ASN A 109 14.11 16.92 5.89
CA ASN A 109 15.36 17.09 6.64
C ASN A 109 15.66 18.57 6.91
N ILE A 110 14.79 19.48 6.44
CA ILE A 110 15.01 20.92 6.46
C ILE A 110 13.91 21.55 7.28
N ILE A 111 14.29 22.33 8.28
CA ILE A 111 13.35 23.14 9.04
C ILE A 111 12.88 24.30 8.15
N CYS A 112 11.58 24.57 8.15
CA CYS A 112 10.93 25.54 7.29
C CYS A 112 10.99 25.16 5.79
N GLU A 113 10.50 26.06 4.96
CA GLU A 113 10.46 25.88 3.52
C GLU A 113 11.85 26.01 2.89
N PRO A 114 12.34 25.00 2.15
CA PRO A 114 13.67 25.05 1.58
C PRO A 114 13.77 26.06 0.43
N GLN A 115 14.90 26.74 0.35
CA GLN A 115 15.20 27.61 -0.78
C GLN A 115 15.45 26.78 -2.04
N MET A 116 14.42 26.61 -2.86
CA MET A 116 14.43 25.74 -4.02
C MET A 116 15.40 26.18 -5.11
N GLY A 117 15.63 27.52 -5.27
CA GLY A 117 16.58 28.07 -6.25
C GLY A 117 18.01 27.61 -6.02
N LYS A 118 18.49 27.56 -4.77
CA LYS A 118 19.82 27.03 -4.43
C LYS A 118 19.99 25.54 -4.69
N ARG A 119 18.91 24.83 -5.01
CA ARG A 119 18.89 23.39 -5.24
C ARG A 119 18.57 23.02 -6.68
N ASP A 120 18.57 24.01 -7.58
CA ASP A 120 18.22 23.83 -9.00
C ASP A 120 16.82 23.21 -9.21
N LEU A 121 15.89 23.55 -8.33
CA LEU A 121 14.52 23.06 -8.38
C LEU A 121 13.53 24.08 -8.91
N TYR A 122 13.96 25.31 -9.13
CA TYR A 122 13.21 26.30 -9.91
C TYR A 122 13.58 26.23 -11.38
N PRO A 123 12.61 26.37 -12.27
CA PRO A 123 12.90 26.49 -13.70
C PRO A 123 13.64 27.80 -13.97
N ASN A 124 14.65 27.73 -14.84
CA ASN A 124 15.45 28.89 -15.24
C ASN A 124 14.67 29.94 -16.05
N ILE A 125 13.51 29.54 -16.58
CA ILE A 125 12.61 30.42 -17.35
C ILE A 125 11.22 30.37 -16.69
N SER A 126 10.71 31.55 -16.36
CA SER A 126 9.38 31.71 -15.78
C SER A 126 8.32 31.61 -16.87
N THR A 127 7.59 30.50 -16.91
CA THR A 127 6.40 30.30 -17.75
C THR A 127 5.21 29.93 -16.87
N LYS A 128 3.96 30.07 -17.36
CA LYS A 128 2.76 29.63 -16.62
C LYS A 128 2.86 28.15 -16.20
N THR A 129 3.37 27.30 -17.08
CA THR A 129 3.53 25.85 -16.82
C THR A 129 4.62 25.58 -15.76
N SER A 130 5.71 26.38 -15.74
CA SER A 130 6.77 26.24 -14.76
C SER A 130 6.31 26.63 -13.35
N GLY A 131 5.49 27.69 -13.24
CA GLY A 131 4.90 28.12 -11.97
C GLY A 131 3.96 27.05 -11.37
N MET A 132 3.13 26.42 -12.19
CA MET A 132 2.27 25.31 -11.75
C MET A 132 3.07 24.10 -11.26
N LYS A 133 4.18 23.76 -11.93
CA LYS A 133 5.06 22.66 -11.52
C LYS A 133 5.72 22.96 -10.18
N THR A 134 6.22 24.17 -9.98
CA THR A 134 6.82 24.61 -8.72
C THR A 134 5.80 24.56 -7.58
N LYS A 135 4.60 25.10 -7.81
CA LYS A 135 3.51 25.02 -6.83
C LYS A 135 3.21 23.58 -6.41
N SER A 136 3.04 22.68 -7.38
CA SER A 136 2.79 21.26 -7.11
C SER A 136 3.92 20.62 -6.28
N MET A 137 5.17 20.97 -6.53
CA MET A 137 6.30 20.50 -5.73
C MET A 137 6.22 20.98 -4.29
N MET A 138 5.88 22.27 -4.07
CA MET A 138 5.73 22.83 -2.74
C MET A 138 4.53 22.25 -1.99
N ASP A 139 3.40 22.06 -2.67
CA ASP A 139 2.21 21.42 -2.11
C ASP A 139 2.53 19.99 -1.65
N ILE A 140 3.31 19.22 -2.41
CA ILE A 140 3.78 17.88 -2.02
C ILE A 140 4.70 17.97 -0.79
N LEU A 141 5.66 18.89 -0.80
CA LEU A 141 6.65 19.03 0.28
C LEU A 141 6.00 19.38 1.62
N THR A 142 4.93 20.17 1.61
CA THR A 142 4.17 20.55 2.81
C THR A 142 3.69 19.35 3.62
N PHE A 143 3.43 18.22 2.96
CA PHE A 143 3.00 16.98 3.61
C PHE A 143 4.11 15.94 3.76
N CYS A 144 5.36 16.29 3.49
CA CYS A 144 6.51 15.45 3.80
C CYS A 144 6.94 15.65 5.27
N ASP A 145 6.04 15.37 6.19
CA ASP A 145 6.19 15.63 7.63
C ASP A 145 6.57 14.38 8.44
N GLY A 146 6.68 13.23 7.77
CA GLY A 146 6.95 11.96 8.43
C GLY A 146 5.71 11.23 8.96
N HIS A 147 4.51 11.74 8.67
CA HIS A 147 3.24 11.15 9.07
C HIS A 147 2.35 10.79 7.89
N HIS A 148 2.50 11.46 6.76
CA HIS A 148 1.73 11.24 5.56
C HIS A 148 2.47 10.33 4.57
N SER A 149 1.83 9.24 4.19
CA SER A 149 2.30 8.40 3.09
C SER A 149 2.05 9.06 1.72
N ILE A 150 2.68 8.55 0.67
CA ILE A 150 2.44 9.03 -0.71
C ILE A 150 0.95 8.98 -1.08
N ASN A 151 0.20 7.98 -0.60
CA ASN A 151 -1.24 7.90 -0.85
C ASN A 151 -2.04 8.96 -0.07
N ASP A 152 -1.63 9.27 1.16
CA ASP A 152 -2.24 10.34 1.94
C ASP A 152 -2.00 11.70 1.27
N ILE A 153 -0.77 11.94 0.81
CA ILE A 153 -0.40 13.14 0.04
C ILE A 153 -1.24 13.25 -1.23
N ASN A 154 -1.40 12.16 -2.00
CA ASN A 154 -2.25 12.14 -3.19
C ASN A 154 -3.69 12.60 -2.87
N THR A 155 -4.26 12.11 -1.77
CA THR A 155 -5.62 12.47 -1.35
C THR A 155 -5.74 13.96 -1.00
N LYS A 156 -4.70 14.53 -0.39
CA LYS A 156 -4.68 15.95 0.03
C LYS A 156 -4.43 16.94 -1.11
N VAL A 157 -3.49 16.60 -2.01
CA VAL A 157 -3.05 17.53 -3.06
C VAL A 157 -3.68 17.28 -4.43
N GLY A 158 -4.38 16.15 -4.62
CA GLY A 158 -5.01 15.80 -5.88
C GLY A 158 -4.06 15.46 -7.04
N ILE A 159 -2.76 15.28 -6.75
CA ILE A 159 -1.74 14.94 -7.74
C ILE A 159 -1.57 13.42 -7.80
N SER A 160 -1.42 12.84 -8.99
CA SER A 160 -1.28 11.39 -9.15
C SER A 160 -0.10 10.84 -8.34
N THR A 161 -0.28 9.66 -7.73
CA THR A 161 0.77 8.99 -6.93
C THR A 161 2.08 8.80 -7.68
N ASN A 162 2.04 8.58 -9.00
CA ASN A 162 3.23 8.46 -9.82
C ASN A 162 4.02 9.79 -9.91
N ASN A 163 3.33 10.92 -10.03
CA ASN A 163 3.97 12.24 -10.06
C ASN A 163 4.50 12.62 -8.67
N ILE A 164 3.77 12.32 -7.61
CA ILE A 164 4.23 12.49 -6.23
C ILE A 164 5.49 11.67 -6.01
N TYR A 165 5.49 10.39 -6.38
CA TYR A 165 6.65 9.50 -6.24
C TYR A 165 7.89 10.06 -6.98
N LYS A 166 7.73 10.53 -8.22
CA LYS A 166 8.83 11.16 -8.98
C LYS A 166 9.38 12.41 -8.28
N THR A 167 8.49 13.25 -7.76
CA THR A 167 8.87 14.47 -7.03
C THR A 167 9.59 14.14 -5.72
N ILE A 168 9.08 13.20 -4.96
CA ILE A 168 9.68 12.73 -3.71
C ILE A 168 11.07 12.13 -3.97
N LYS A 169 11.25 11.31 -5.01
CA LYS A 169 12.56 10.79 -5.40
C LYS A 169 13.53 11.88 -5.87
N LEU A 170 13.03 12.97 -6.43
CA LEU A 170 13.85 14.15 -6.72
C LEU A 170 14.28 14.85 -5.43
N PHE A 171 13.39 15.03 -4.46
CA PHE A 171 13.70 15.63 -3.16
C PHE A 171 14.69 14.79 -2.36
N GLU A 172 14.56 13.47 -2.38
CA GLU A 172 15.51 12.54 -1.76
C GLU A 172 16.93 12.73 -2.35
N ARG A 173 17.06 12.74 -3.68
CA ARG A 173 18.34 12.98 -4.37
C ARG A 173 18.98 14.34 -4.02
N LYS A 174 18.15 15.35 -3.79
CA LYS A 174 18.59 16.68 -3.37
C LYS A 174 18.75 16.81 -1.84
N LYS A 175 18.64 15.71 -1.09
CA LYS A 175 18.76 15.62 0.37
C LYS A 175 17.78 16.54 1.14
N ILE A 176 16.64 16.85 0.51
CA ILE A 176 15.57 17.66 1.12
C ILE A 176 14.75 16.80 2.07
N ILE A 177 14.53 15.54 1.71
CA ILE A 177 13.79 14.56 2.51
C ILE A 177 14.58 13.28 2.72
N SER A 178 14.16 12.52 3.72
CA SER A 178 14.45 11.10 3.93
C SER A 178 13.13 10.33 4.04
N PHE A 179 13.20 9.01 4.10
CA PHE A 179 12.04 8.18 4.41
C PHE A 179 12.11 7.69 5.83
N ILE A 180 10.94 7.50 6.43
CA ILE A 180 10.81 6.82 7.72
C ILE A 180 10.59 5.34 7.42
N ASP A 181 11.37 4.49 8.10
CA ASP A 181 11.25 3.04 8.07
C ASP A 181 10.00 2.55 8.80
#